data_f94d048827a143354e917e32e4fc43b6
#
_entry.id   f94d048827a143354e917e32e4fc43b6
#
_cell.length_a   1.000
_cell.length_b   1.000
_cell.length_c   1.000
_cell.angle_alpha   90.00
_cell.angle_beta   90.00
_cell.angle_gamma   90.00
#
_symmetry.space_group_name_H-M   'P 1'
#
loop_
_entity.id
_entity.type
_entity.pdbx_description
1 polymer ?
#
loop_
_entity_poly.entity_id
_entity_poly.type
_entity_poly.pdbx_seq_one_letter_code
_entity_poly.pdbx_strand_id
1 'polypeptide(L)'
;MSESTRMMLGLVIGIAIMIVLVMKTKVHTFIALLLAALITGLIGGMPVADITNAAGETTVGVMTAIKDGFGNTLKSTGIIIGLGVMMGGILEVSGAAEQLAFTFIRVIRKRKEEWALAITGWVVSIPVFADSAIVIFAPLVKAMSSVTGISVVGLALSLACGLQLTHCLVPPTPGPLTAAGMLGVDVGQMIMVGAGISIPMLIVVVFYCKYIGKKIYQIPNENGHGYERKEFKKEYIKSMEEVEKLVGEKNLPSFTASI
;
A
#
# COMPACT_ATOMS: atom_id res chain seq x y z
N MET A 1 20.74 31.12 12.20
CA MET A 1 20.44 29.81 11.65
C MET A 1 20.81 29.81 10.19
N SER A 2 21.51 28.78 9.71
CA SER A 2 21.79 28.65 8.28
C SER A 2 20.49 28.43 7.50
N GLU A 3 20.47 28.77 6.22
CA GLU A 3 19.33 28.57 5.32
C GLU A 3 18.90 27.10 5.29
N SER A 4 19.87 26.19 5.18
CA SER A 4 19.62 24.74 5.22
C SER A 4 18.96 24.30 6.53
N THR A 5 19.34 24.85 7.68
CA THR A 5 18.73 24.51 8.97
C THR A 5 17.28 24.98 9.05
N ARG A 6 16.97 26.15 8.49
CA ARG A 6 15.58 26.67 8.41
C ARG A 6 14.71 25.80 7.52
N MET A 7 15.22 25.38 6.36
CA MET A 7 14.51 24.48 5.45
C MET A 7 14.23 23.11 6.09
N MET A 8 15.21 22.53 6.79
CA MET A 8 15.01 21.26 7.50
C MET A 8 13.98 21.39 8.63
N LEU A 9 14.01 22.48 9.41
CA LEU A 9 12.99 22.74 10.42
C LEU A 9 11.61 22.93 9.80
N GLY A 10 11.53 23.68 8.71
CA GLY A 10 10.30 23.86 7.95
C GLY A 10 9.72 22.54 7.48
N LEU A 11 10.55 21.65 6.96
CA LEU A 11 10.14 20.31 6.51
C LEU A 11 9.58 19.47 7.67
N VAL A 12 10.28 19.40 8.80
CA VAL A 12 9.83 18.64 9.98
C VAL A 12 8.49 19.18 10.51
N ILE A 13 8.38 20.51 10.63
CA ILE A 13 7.14 21.16 11.08
C ILE A 13 6.00 20.94 10.08
N GLY A 14 6.28 21.09 8.77
CA GLY A 14 5.28 20.85 7.71
C GLY A 14 4.76 19.42 7.73
N ILE A 15 5.62 18.42 7.86
CA ILE A 15 5.22 17.01 8.00
C ILE A 15 4.40 16.79 9.27
N ALA A 16 4.82 17.33 10.40
CA ALA A 16 4.08 17.21 11.66
C ALA A 16 2.66 17.80 11.55
N ILE A 17 2.54 18.99 10.96
CA ILE A 17 1.23 19.62 10.71
C ILE A 17 0.38 18.78 9.76
N MET A 18 0.96 18.27 8.68
CA MET A 18 0.25 17.38 7.75
C MET A 18 -0.33 16.16 8.47
N ILE A 19 0.48 15.48 9.29
CA ILE A 19 0.05 14.32 10.06
C ILE A 19 -1.10 14.68 11.01
N VAL A 20 -0.98 15.79 11.73
CA VAL A 20 -2.04 16.25 12.65
C VAL A 20 -3.32 16.59 11.88
N LEU A 21 -3.23 17.28 10.76
CA LEU A 21 -4.39 17.62 9.92
C LEU A 21 -5.09 16.37 9.42
N VAL A 22 -4.35 15.40 8.89
CA VAL A 22 -4.93 14.17 8.36
C VAL A 22 -5.53 13.30 9.46
N MET A 23 -4.86 13.19 10.63
CA MET A 23 -5.29 12.30 11.71
C MET A 23 -6.41 12.89 12.58
N LYS A 24 -6.42 14.20 12.81
CA LYS A 24 -7.37 14.85 13.75
C LYS A 24 -8.47 15.64 13.07
N THR A 25 -8.29 16.01 11.82
CA THR A 25 -9.31 16.76 11.07
C THR A 25 -9.78 15.92 9.88
N LYS A 26 -10.95 16.24 9.33
CA LYS A 26 -11.46 15.58 8.11
C LYS A 26 -10.94 16.26 6.83
N VAL A 27 -9.82 16.96 6.89
CA VAL A 27 -9.22 17.64 5.75
C VAL A 27 -8.65 16.59 4.78
N HIS A 28 -8.95 16.74 3.50
CA HIS A 28 -8.45 15.85 2.47
C HIS A 28 -6.93 15.90 2.42
N THR A 29 -6.26 14.74 2.32
CA THR A 29 -4.80 14.60 2.34
C THR A 29 -4.09 15.52 1.33
N PHE A 30 -4.67 15.70 0.13
CA PHE A 30 -4.14 16.61 -0.89
C PHE A 30 -4.01 18.06 -0.39
N ILE A 31 -5.05 18.57 0.30
CA ILE A 31 -5.04 19.93 0.87
C ILE A 31 -4.01 20.00 2.01
N ALA A 32 -3.93 18.97 2.85
CA ALA A 32 -2.95 18.90 3.93
C ALA A 32 -1.50 18.92 3.40
N LEU A 33 -1.23 18.25 2.28
CA LEU A 33 0.07 18.27 1.59
C LEU A 33 0.42 19.66 1.03
N LEU A 34 -0.54 20.33 0.38
CA LEU A 34 -0.33 21.69 -0.13
C LEU A 34 -0.05 22.69 1.00
N LEU A 35 -0.77 22.59 2.11
CA LEU A 35 -0.53 23.41 3.30
C LEU A 35 0.85 23.12 3.92
N ALA A 36 1.23 21.84 4.00
CA ALA A 36 2.55 21.46 4.50
C ALA A 36 3.68 22.03 3.62
N ALA A 37 3.53 21.95 2.30
CA ALA A 37 4.51 22.53 1.36
C ALA A 37 4.62 24.06 1.51
N LEU A 38 3.48 24.74 1.63
CA LEU A 38 3.42 26.19 1.86
C LEU A 38 4.14 26.57 3.18
N ILE A 39 3.81 25.88 4.27
CA ILE A 39 4.42 26.14 5.59
C ILE A 39 5.92 25.85 5.57
N THR A 40 6.34 24.76 4.95
CA THR A 40 7.76 24.42 4.80
C THR A 40 8.53 25.53 4.09
N GLY A 41 8.01 26.02 2.96
CA GLY A 41 8.64 27.08 2.20
C GLY A 41 8.72 28.40 2.98
N LEU A 42 7.62 28.80 3.64
CA LEU A 42 7.57 30.03 4.44
C LEU A 42 8.55 29.99 5.63
N ILE A 43 8.60 28.89 6.38
CA ILE A 43 9.55 28.71 7.48
C ILE A 43 10.98 28.67 6.93
N GLY A 44 11.21 28.08 5.76
CA GLY A 44 12.47 28.08 5.05
C GLY A 44 12.95 29.48 4.65
N GLY A 45 12.06 30.47 4.64
CA GLY A 45 12.33 31.86 4.27
C GLY A 45 12.13 32.16 2.81
N MET A 46 11.43 31.31 2.09
CA MET A 46 11.04 31.57 0.71
C MET A 46 9.96 32.66 0.67
N PRO A 47 10.00 33.59 -0.31
CA PRO A 47 8.91 34.53 -0.52
C PRO A 47 7.65 33.80 -1.01
N VAL A 48 6.48 34.38 -0.80
CA VAL A 48 5.21 33.77 -1.28
C VAL A 48 5.17 33.72 -2.81
N ALA A 49 5.56 34.81 -3.46
CA ALA A 49 5.63 34.94 -4.93
C ALA A 49 7.08 35.22 -5.34
N ASP A 50 7.38 35.00 -6.62
CA ASP A 50 8.70 35.25 -7.16
C ASP A 50 9.09 36.74 -6.99
N ILE A 51 10.32 36.99 -6.58
CA ILE A 51 10.89 38.35 -6.42
C ILE A 51 12.09 38.45 -7.32
N THR A 52 12.05 39.41 -8.26
CA THR A 52 13.21 39.74 -9.11
C THR A 52 13.86 40.98 -8.56
N ASN A 53 15.16 40.89 -8.25
CA ASN A 53 15.97 42.02 -7.78
C ASN A 53 16.38 42.97 -8.94
N ALA A 54 16.94 44.10 -8.63
CA ALA A 54 17.37 45.08 -9.62
C ALA A 54 18.51 44.60 -10.54
N ALA A 55 19.18 43.50 -10.18
CA ALA A 55 20.22 42.85 -10.97
C ALA A 55 19.64 41.78 -11.95
N GLY A 56 18.30 41.56 -11.95
CA GLY A 56 17.63 40.59 -12.81
C GLY A 56 17.64 39.15 -12.25
N GLU A 57 18.11 38.92 -11.03
CA GLU A 57 18.08 37.62 -10.38
C GLU A 57 16.72 37.39 -9.76
N THR A 58 16.09 36.23 -10.07
CA THR A 58 14.79 35.88 -9.57
C THR A 58 14.89 34.84 -8.42
N THR A 59 14.40 35.21 -7.26
CA THR A 59 14.20 34.29 -6.15
C THR A 59 12.85 33.65 -6.29
N VAL A 60 12.81 32.31 -6.45
CA VAL A 60 11.59 31.52 -6.66
C VAL A 60 10.74 31.55 -5.39
N GLY A 61 9.47 31.89 -5.53
CA GLY A 61 8.49 31.88 -4.47
C GLY A 61 7.91 30.48 -4.20
N VAL A 62 7.34 30.32 -2.99
CA VAL A 62 6.71 29.05 -2.58
C VAL A 62 5.63 28.61 -3.56
N MET A 63 4.82 29.52 -4.07
CA MET A 63 3.74 29.21 -5.00
C MET A 63 4.27 28.66 -6.34
N THR A 64 5.34 29.23 -6.86
CA THR A 64 6.01 28.73 -8.06
C THR A 64 6.67 27.38 -7.80
N ALA A 65 7.36 27.22 -6.68
CA ALA A 65 7.97 25.96 -6.29
C ALA A 65 6.94 24.81 -6.16
N ILE A 66 5.75 25.08 -5.60
CA ILE A 66 4.66 24.10 -5.52
C ILE A 66 4.14 23.74 -6.93
N LYS A 67 3.89 24.73 -7.79
CA LYS A 67 3.44 24.50 -9.17
C LYS A 67 4.45 23.68 -9.96
N ASP A 68 5.71 24.05 -9.90
CA ASP A 68 6.77 23.39 -10.64
C ASP A 68 7.02 21.97 -10.11
N GLY A 69 7.02 21.77 -8.80
CA GLY A 69 7.12 20.44 -8.19
C GLY A 69 5.98 19.51 -8.62
N PHE A 70 4.74 20.01 -8.59
CA PHE A 70 3.57 19.26 -9.05
C PHE A 70 3.63 18.96 -10.56
N GLY A 71 3.92 20.01 -11.38
CA GLY A 71 4.01 19.89 -12.82
C GLY A 71 5.12 18.95 -13.28
N ASN A 72 6.29 19.03 -12.67
CA ASN A 72 7.43 18.16 -12.99
C ASN A 72 7.16 16.69 -12.62
N THR A 73 6.54 16.45 -11.46
CA THR A 73 6.11 15.10 -11.07
C THR A 73 5.09 14.55 -12.06
N LEU A 74 4.08 15.35 -12.43
CA LEU A 74 3.07 14.92 -13.39
C LEU A 74 3.67 14.65 -14.78
N LYS A 75 4.61 15.49 -15.23
CA LYS A 75 5.34 15.33 -16.50
C LYS A 75 6.17 14.05 -16.53
N SER A 76 6.87 13.73 -15.45
CA SER A 76 7.79 12.57 -15.40
C SER A 76 7.07 11.23 -15.20
N THR A 77 6.03 11.21 -14.37
CA THR A 77 5.40 9.96 -13.92
C THR A 77 3.89 9.87 -14.17
N GLY A 78 3.23 10.99 -14.50
CA GLY A 78 1.78 11.05 -14.60
C GLY A 78 1.15 10.07 -15.58
N ILE A 79 1.75 9.89 -16.77
CA ILE A 79 1.27 8.93 -17.79
C ILE A 79 1.39 7.50 -17.26
N ILE A 80 2.53 7.15 -16.66
CA ILE A 80 2.78 5.80 -16.14
C ILE A 80 1.85 5.49 -14.97
N ILE A 81 1.64 6.45 -14.07
CA ILE A 81 0.67 6.33 -12.98
C ILE A 81 -0.74 6.15 -13.54
N GLY A 82 -1.14 6.98 -14.51
CA GLY A 82 -2.46 6.89 -15.15
C GLY A 82 -2.71 5.52 -15.77
N LEU A 83 -1.77 5.05 -16.59
CA LEU A 83 -1.85 3.71 -17.21
C LEU A 83 -1.83 2.59 -16.16
N GLY A 84 -1.02 2.71 -15.11
CA GLY A 84 -0.98 1.75 -14.01
C GLY A 84 -2.32 1.65 -13.27
N VAL A 85 -2.96 2.79 -12.97
CA VAL A 85 -4.30 2.83 -12.36
C VAL A 85 -5.34 2.19 -13.27
N MET A 86 -5.31 2.47 -14.56
CA MET A 86 -6.24 1.87 -15.53
C MET A 86 -6.05 0.36 -15.61
N MET A 87 -4.81 -0.12 -15.68
CA MET A 87 -4.51 -1.55 -15.71
C MET A 87 -4.96 -2.24 -14.41
N GLY A 88 -4.67 -1.64 -13.26
CA GLY A 88 -5.15 -2.14 -11.96
C GLY A 88 -6.67 -2.25 -11.89
N GLY A 89 -7.39 -1.23 -12.36
CA GLY A 89 -8.85 -1.23 -12.44
C GLY A 89 -9.41 -2.32 -13.38
N ILE A 90 -8.77 -2.56 -14.51
CA ILE A 90 -9.16 -3.65 -15.43
C ILE A 90 -8.98 -5.01 -14.76
N LEU A 91 -7.85 -5.25 -14.09
CA LEU A 91 -7.59 -6.51 -13.36
C LEU A 91 -8.58 -6.72 -12.20
N GLU A 92 -9.00 -5.64 -11.54
CA GLU A 92 -10.01 -5.67 -10.49
C GLU A 92 -11.38 -6.05 -11.05
N VAL A 93 -11.88 -5.32 -12.05
CA VAL A 93 -13.22 -5.54 -12.62
C VAL A 93 -13.32 -6.88 -13.37
N SER A 94 -12.23 -7.33 -14.00
CA SER A 94 -12.21 -8.63 -14.70
C SER A 94 -12.18 -9.84 -13.76
N GLY A 95 -11.94 -9.66 -12.44
CA GLY A 95 -11.73 -10.76 -11.50
C GLY A 95 -10.36 -11.45 -11.62
N ALA A 96 -9.48 -10.92 -12.48
CA ALA A 96 -8.13 -11.48 -12.67
C ALA A 96 -7.30 -11.42 -11.39
N ALA A 97 -7.41 -10.34 -10.61
CA ALA A 97 -6.75 -10.20 -9.32
C ALA A 97 -7.21 -11.26 -8.31
N GLU A 98 -8.52 -11.55 -8.25
CA GLU A 98 -9.07 -12.63 -7.42
C GLU A 98 -8.53 -14.00 -7.86
N GLN A 99 -8.49 -14.26 -9.17
CA GLN A 99 -7.99 -15.53 -9.71
C GLN A 99 -6.51 -15.76 -9.39
N LEU A 100 -5.68 -14.71 -9.50
CA LEU A 100 -4.27 -14.77 -9.09
C LEU A 100 -4.17 -15.16 -7.62
N ALA A 101 -4.92 -14.49 -6.73
CA ALA A 101 -4.92 -14.78 -5.30
C ALA A 101 -5.35 -16.23 -5.01
N PHE A 102 -6.44 -16.71 -5.60
CA PHE A 102 -6.89 -18.09 -5.40
C PHE A 102 -5.87 -19.11 -5.88
N THR A 103 -5.18 -18.83 -6.98
CA THR A 103 -4.11 -19.69 -7.48
C THR A 103 -2.96 -19.79 -6.48
N PHE A 104 -2.50 -18.66 -5.92
CA PHE A 104 -1.44 -18.67 -4.92
C PHE A 104 -1.86 -19.40 -3.63
N ILE A 105 -3.10 -19.20 -3.16
CA ILE A 105 -3.62 -19.89 -1.97
C ILE A 105 -3.67 -21.40 -2.21
N ARG A 106 -4.06 -21.85 -3.41
CA ARG A 106 -4.12 -23.27 -3.77
C ARG A 106 -2.72 -23.93 -3.85
N VAL A 107 -1.73 -23.19 -4.33
CA VAL A 107 -0.34 -23.68 -4.47
C VAL A 107 0.37 -23.78 -3.11
N ILE A 108 0.02 -22.93 -2.16
CA ILE A 108 0.69 -22.92 -0.86
C ILE A 108 0.06 -23.95 0.08
N ARG A 109 0.90 -24.87 0.61
CA ARG A 109 0.51 -26.04 1.42
C ARG A 109 -0.26 -25.69 2.69
N LYS A 110 -1.08 -26.66 3.15
CA LYS A 110 -1.84 -26.68 4.42
C LYS A 110 -1.03 -26.13 5.61
N ARG A 111 -1.67 -25.33 6.47
CA ARG A 111 -1.12 -24.68 7.68
C ARG A 111 -0.14 -23.53 7.44
N LYS A 112 -0.17 -22.92 6.25
CA LYS A 112 0.65 -21.75 5.93
C LYS A 112 -0.21 -20.62 5.34
N GLU A 113 -1.43 -20.47 5.84
CA GLU A 113 -2.44 -19.57 5.31
C GLU A 113 -1.99 -18.11 5.38
N GLU A 114 -1.28 -17.72 6.46
CA GLU A 114 -0.72 -16.37 6.56
C GLU A 114 0.39 -16.15 5.51
N TRP A 115 1.20 -17.18 5.22
CA TRP A 115 2.17 -17.12 4.12
C TRP A 115 1.48 -17.01 2.76
N ALA A 116 0.40 -17.78 2.57
CA ALA A 116 -0.37 -17.75 1.34
C ALA A 116 -0.89 -16.34 1.06
N LEU A 117 -1.54 -15.73 2.04
CA LEU A 117 -2.09 -14.39 1.90
C LEU A 117 -1.02 -13.31 1.77
N ALA A 118 0.10 -13.43 2.51
CA ALA A 118 1.20 -12.49 2.40
C ALA A 118 1.85 -12.52 1.01
N ILE A 119 2.13 -13.71 0.47
CA ILE A 119 2.71 -13.87 -0.87
C ILE A 119 1.69 -13.42 -1.94
N THR A 120 0.43 -13.79 -1.78
CA THR A 120 -0.64 -13.32 -2.67
C THR A 120 -0.71 -11.80 -2.69
N GLY A 121 -0.72 -11.16 -1.53
CA GLY A 121 -0.70 -9.71 -1.43
C GLY A 121 0.54 -9.11 -2.10
N TRP A 122 1.70 -9.71 -1.85
CA TRP A 122 2.97 -9.27 -2.43
C TRP A 122 2.96 -9.31 -3.96
N VAL A 123 2.43 -10.37 -4.57
CA VAL A 123 2.36 -10.50 -6.05
C VAL A 123 1.25 -9.61 -6.63
N VAL A 124 0.06 -9.64 -6.03
CA VAL A 124 -1.10 -8.92 -6.56
C VAL A 124 -0.91 -7.41 -6.50
N SER A 125 -0.18 -6.89 -5.52
CA SER A 125 0.06 -5.45 -5.41
C SER A 125 1.05 -4.90 -6.43
N ILE A 126 1.69 -5.74 -7.24
CA ILE A 126 2.50 -5.24 -8.37
C ILE A 126 1.61 -4.48 -9.36
N PRO A 127 0.54 -5.09 -9.93
CA PRO A 127 -0.35 -4.42 -10.87
C PRO A 127 -1.55 -3.72 -10.23
N VAL A 128 -1.92 -4.04 -8.97
CA VAL A 128 -3.16 -3.57 -8.32
C VAL A 128 -2.82 -2.72 -7.09
N PHE A 129 -3.57 -1.65 -6.89
CA PHE A 129 -3.41 -0.83 -5.68
C PHE A 129 -3.79 -1.61 -4.42
N ALA A 130 -2.97 -1.47 -3.38
CA ALA A 130 -3.16 -2.16 -2.11
C ALA A 130 -4.54 -1.91 -1.49
N ASP A 131 -5.06 -0.70 -1.59
CA ASP A 131 -6.36 -0.31 -1.02
C ASP A 131 -7.51 -1.08 -1.68
N SER A 132 -7.55 -1.12 -3.02
CA SER A 132 -8.54 -1.88 -3.77
C SER A 132 -8.43 -3.38 -3.49
N ALA A 133 -7.21 -3.91 -3.49
CA ALA A 133 -6.97 -5.33 -3.25
C ALA A 133 -7.41 -5.75 -1.83
N ILE A 134 -7.20 -4.94 -0.81
CA ILE A 134 -7.70 -5.23 0.56
C ILE A 134 -9.22 -5.40 0.57
N VAL A 135 -9.94 -4.51 -0.11
CA VAL A 135 -11.41 -4.57 -0.18
C VAL A 135 -11.88 -5.82 -0.91
N ILE A 136 -11.27 -6.13 -2.07
CA ILE A 136 -11.60 -7.30 -2.88
C ILE A 136 -11.38 -8.60 -2.10
N PHE A 137 -10.27 -8.70 -1.36
CA PHE A 137 -9.91 -9.93 -0.64
C PHE A 137 -10.45 -10.02 0.79
N ALA A 138 -11.10 -8.99 1.32
CA ALA A 138 -11.69 -9.02 2.65
C ALA A 138 -12.70 -10.17 2.84
N PRO A 139 -13.62 -10.47 1.89
CA PRO A 139 -14.50 -11.64 1.99
C PRO A 139 -13.74 -12.97 2.02
N LEU A 140 -12.64 -13.08 1.24
CA LEU A 140 -11.80 -14.26 1.22
C LEU A 140 -11.10 -14.49 2.55
N VAL A 141 -10.50 -13.45 3.13
CA VAL A 141 -9.86 -13.49 4.46
C VAL A 141 -10.86 -13.96 5.52
N LYS A 142 -12.09 -13.43 5.47
CA LYS A 142 -13.17 -13.81 6.37
C LYS A 142 -13.55 -15.28 6.20
N ALA A 143 -13.75 -15.75 4.96
CA ALA A 143 -14.05 -17.13 4.65
C ALA A 143 -12.94 -18.08 5.10
N MET A 144 -11.68 -17.75 4.84
CA MET A 144 -10.52 -18.52 5.31
C MET A 144 -10.48 -18.60 6.84
N SER A 145 -10.71 -17.51 7.54
CA SER A 145 -10.75 -17.50 9.01
C SER A 145 -11.85 -18.41 9.56
N SER A 146 -13.05 -18.37 8.97
CA SER A 146 -14.18 -19.19 9.40
C SER A 146 -13.93 -20.69 9.21
N VAL A 147 -13.27 -21.07 8.14
CA VAL A 147 -13.02 -22.48 7.79
C VAL A 147 -11.77 -23.01 8.47
N THR A 148 -10.68 -22.25 8.49
CA THR A 148 -9.40 -22.71 9.04
C THR A 148 -9.31 -22.53 10.55
N GLY A 149 -10.14 -21.68 11.14
CA GLY A 149 -10.06 -21.31 12.54
C GLY A 149 -8.84 -20.43 12.89
N ILE A 150 -8.13 -19.91 11.88
CA ILE A 150 -7.05 -18.96 12.09
C ILE A 150 -7.64 -17.57 12.31
N SER A 151 -7.03 -16.80 13.22
CA SER A 151 -7.48 -15.42 13.50
C SER A 151 -7.60 -14.58 12.24
N VAL A 152 -8.77 -13.96 12.03
CA VAL A 152 -8.98 -13.01 10.95
C VAL A 152 -7.97 -11.85 11.00
N VAL A 153 -7.54 -11.44 12.21
CA VAL A 153 -6.52 -10.40 12.40
C VAL A 153 -5.18 -10.81 11.82
N GLY A 154 -4.73 -12.05 12.10
CA GLY A 154 -3.48 -12.57 11.54
C GLY A 154 -3.52 -12.69 10.03
N LEU A 155 -4.62 -13.19 9.48
CA LEU A 155 -4.83 -13.34 8.03
C LEU A 155 -4.92 -11.98 7.32
N ALA A 156 -5.73 -11.05 7.84
CA ALA A 156 -5.89 -9.71 7.27
C ALA A 156 -4.58 -8.91 7.29
N LEU A 157 -3.84 -8.96 8.40
CA LEU A 157 -2.53 -8.32 8.50
C LEU A 157 -1.53 -8.93 7.53
N SER A 158 -1.52 -10.26 7.36
CA SER A 158 -0.63 -10.92 6.42
C SER A 158 -0.88 -10.47 4.98
N LEU A 159 -2.14 -10.40 4.57
CA LEU A 159 -2.53 -9.87 3.26
C LEU A 159 -2.15 -8.39 3.12
N ALA A 160 -2.58 -7.55 4.07
CA ALA A 160 -2.34 -6.11 4.02
C ALA A 160 -0.86 -5.74 3.99
N CYS A 161 -0.05 -6.41 4.81
CA CYS A 161 1.40 -6.19 4.82
C CYS A 161 2.06 -6.68 3.53
N GLY A 162 1.64 -7.83 2.99
CA GLY A 162 2.12 -8.30 1.69
C GLY A 162 1.85 -7.30 0.57
N LEU A 163 0.61 -6.81 0.48
CA LEU A 163 0.19 -5.76 -0.45
C LEU A 163 1.03 -4.49 -0.27
N GLN A 164 1.18 -4.03 0.97
CA GLN A 164 1.85 -2.76 1.27
C GLN A 164 3.36 -2.80 0.98
N LEU A 165 4.02 -3.93 1.22
CA LEU A 165 5.45 -4.07 0.92
C LEU A 165 5.74 -3.81 -0.56
N THR A 166 4.99 -4.43 -1.46
CA THR A 166 5.17 -4.24 -2.90
C THR A 166 4.70 -2.85 -3.31
N HIS A 167 3.56 -2.40 -2.79
CA HIS A 167 3.03 -1.07 -3.09
C HIS A 167 4.01 0.06 -2.76
N CYS A 168 4.78 -0.07 -1.67
CA CYS A 168 5.74 0.95 -1.25
C CYS A 168 7.13 0.81 -1.88
N LEU A 169 7.51 -0.37 -2.36
CA LEU A 169 8.90 -0.64 -2.76
C LEU A 169 9.06 -0.93 -4.25
N VAL A 170 8.02 -1.39 -4.93
CA VAL A 170 8.13 -1.91 -6.29
C VAL A 170 7.28 -1.09 -7.28
N PRO A 171 7.89 -0.50 -8.32
CA PRO A 171 7.11 0.08 -9.43
C PRO A 171 6.19 -0.98 -10.09
N PRO A 172 5.09 -0.59 -10.74
CA PRO A 172 4.71 0.75 -11.21
C PRO A 172 3.89 1.60 -10.21
N THR A 173 3.83 1.25 -8.95
CA THR A 173 3.12 2.07 -7.96
C THR A 173 3.69 3.48 -7.86
N PRO A 174 2.86 4.51 -7.56
CA PRO A 174 3.25 5.91 -7.66
C PRO A 174 4.46 6.30 -6.80
N GLY A 175 4.56 5.77 -5.58
CA GLY A 175 5.63 6.10 -4.64
C GLY A 175 7.02 5.72 -5.16
N PRO A 176 7.29 4.43 -5.40
CA PRO A 176 8.57 3.97 -5.97
C PRO A 176 8.89 4.58 -7.32
N LEU A 177 7.88 4.77 -8.17
CA LEU A 177 8.07 5.34 -9.49
C LEU A 177 8.50 6.81 -9.42
N THR A 178 7.88 7.59 -8.53
CA THR A 178 8.27 8.98 -8.28
C THR A 178 9.68 9.06 -7.72
N ALA A 179 10.02 8.19 -6.76
CA ALA A 179 11.35 8.11 -6.19
C ALA A 179 12.41 7.79 -7.26
N ALA A 180 12.15 6.81 -8.13
CA ALA A 180 13.04 6.48 -9.24
C ALA A 180 13.25 7.67 -10.17
N GLY A 181 12.16 8.38 -10.52
CA GLY A 181 12.24 9.59 -11.37
C GLY A 181 13.04 10.72 -10.74
N MET A 182 12.86 10.97 -9.44
CA MET A 182 13.59 12.04 -8.71
C MET A 182 15.07 11.71 -8.54
N LEU A 183 15.41 10.45 -8.34
CA LEU A 183 16.79 9.98 -8.15
C LEU A 183 17.51 9.68 -9.48
N GLY A 184 16.81 9.74 -10.62
CA GLY A 184 17.37 9.39 -11.93
C GLY A 184 17.75 7.92 -12.06
N VAL A 185 17.07 7.03 -11.31
CA VAL A 185 17.32 5.60 -11.31
C VAL A 185 16.45 4.93 -12.36
N ASP A 186 17.01 3.94 -13.07
CA ASP A 186 16.25 3.11 -14.01
C ASP A 186 15.12 2.33 -13.31
N VAL A 187 13.92 2.35 -13.90
CA VAL A 187 12.73 1.71 -13.31
C VAL A 187 12.92 0.21 -13.14
N GLY A 188 13.61 -0.46 -14.08
CA GLY A 188 13.90 -1.89 -13.97
C GLY A 188 14.84 -2.21 -12.81
N GLN A 189 15.84 -1.37 -12.57
CA GLN A 189 16.71 -1.49 -11.39
C GLN A 189 15.91 -1.28 -10.10
N MET A 190 15.02 -0.29 -10.07
CA MET A 190 14.15 -0.05 -8.92
C MET A 190 13.25 -1.25 -8.63
N ILE A 191 12.69 -1.91 -9.66
CA ILE A 191 11.90 -3.13 -9.52
C ILE A 191 12.74 -4.26 -8.89
N MET A 192 13.93 -4.51 -9.43
CA MET A 192 14.81 -5.60 -8.95
C MET A 192 15.22 -5.38 -7.49
N VAL A 193 15.66 -4.18 -7.14
CA VAL A 193 16.10 -3.85 -5.79
C VAL A 193 14.91 -3.84 -4.81
N GLY A 194 13.79 -3.22 -5.20
CA GLY A 194 12.57 -3.17 -4.39
C GLY A 194 12.01 -4.56 -4.11
N ALA A 195 11.91 -5.41 -5.13
CA ALA A 195 11.50 -6.81 -4.95
C ALA A 195 12.50 -7.59 -4.07
N GLY A 196 13.81 -7.42 -4.29
CA GLY A 196 14.84 -8.08 -3.51
C GLY A 196 14.80 -7.73 -2.02
N ILE A 197 14.59 -6.45 -1.68
CA ILE A 197 14.48 -5.98 -0.29
C ILE A 197 13.14 -6.42 0.34
N SER A 198 12.06 -6.45 -0.43
CA SER A 198 10.74 -6.81 0.07
C SER A 198 10.64 -8.29 0.51
N ILE A 199 11.42 -9.21 -0.07
CA ILE A 199 11.41 -10.64 0.29
C ILE A 199 11.80 -10.87 1.76
N PRO A 200 12.97 -10.44 2.26
CA PRO A 200 13.31 -10.60 3.67
C PRO A 200 12.33 -9.87 4.60
N MET A 201 11.82 -8.71 4.19
CA MET A 201 10.79 -8.01 4.95
C MET A 201 9.50 -8.81 5.05
N LEU A 202 9.07 -9.46 3.96
CA LEU A 202 7.90 -10.34 3.94
C LEU A 202 8.03 -11.49 4.94
N ILE A 203 9.21 -12.09 5.04
CA ILE A 203 9.48 -13.15 6.01
C ILE A 203 9.25 -12.65 7.44
N VAL A 204 9.87 -11.55 7.81
CA VAL A 204 9.72 -10.95 9.15
C VAL A 204 8.27 -10.62 9.45
N VAL A 205 7.59 -9.99 8.50
CA VAL A 205 6.19 -9.58 8.63
C VAL A 205 5.27 -10.77 8.86
N VAL A 206 5.42 -11.88 8.14
CA VAL A 206 4.58 -13.07 8.33
C VAL A 206 4.74 -13.65 9.75
N PHE A 207 5.96 -13.71 10.28
CA PHE A 207 6.17 -14.14 11.66
C PHE A 207 5.49 -13.20 12.65
N TYR A 208 5.58 -11.89 12.43
CA TYR A 208 4.91 -10.90 13.26
C TYR A 208 3.38 -11.04 13.18
N CYS A 209 2.81 -11.20 11.99
CA CYS A 209 1.37 -11.39 11.79
C CYS A 209 0.86 -12.66 12.50
N LYS A 210 1.62 -13.76 12.46
CA LYS A 210 1.32 -14.97 13.24
C LYS A 210 1.32 -14.73 14.74
N TYR A 211 2.29 -13.97 15.24
CA TYR A 211 2.36 -13.61 16.65
C TYR A 211 1.15 -12.76 17.05
N ILE A 212 0.84 -11.71 16.31
CA ILE A 212 -0.31 -10.82 16.57
C ILE A 212 -1.64 -11.57 16.45
N GLY A 213 -1.79 -12.41 15.43
CA GLY A 213 -3.00 -13.22 15.23
C GLY A 213 -3.31 -14.16 16.40
N LYS A 214 -2.28 -14.67 17.09
CA LYS A 214 -2.46 -15.44 18.32
C LYS A 214 -2.78 -14.55 19.51
N LYS A 215 -2.16 -13.38 19.62
CA LYS A 215 -2.36 -12.44 20.74
C LYS A 215 -3.73 -11.74 20.65
N ILE A 216 -4.16 -11.41 19.44
CA ILE A 216 -5.48 -10.81 19.16
C ILE A 216 -6.25 -11.83 18.33
N TYR A 217 -6.73 -12.89 19.00
CA TYR A 217 -7.45 -13.93 18.32
C TYR A 217 -8.91 -13.55 18.14
N GLN A 218 -9.30 -13.34 16.89
CA GLN A 218 -10.68 -13.02 16.49
C GLN A 218 -11.10 -13.93 15.34
N ILE A 219 -12.33 -14.42 15.43
CA ILE A 219 -12.97 -15.22 14.38
C ILE A 219 -14.30 -14.58 13.97
N PRO A 220 -14.75 -14.77 12.72
CA PRO A 220 -16.07 -14.32 12.30
C PRO A 220 -17.17 -15.02 13.12
N ASN A 221 -18.24 -14.30 13.45
CA ASN A 221 -19.40 -14.87 14.12
C ASN A 221 -20.13 -15.86 13.20
N GLU A 222 -20.78 -16.87 13.77
CA GLU A 222 -21.60 -17.87 13.03
C GLU A 222 -22.70 -17.22 12.22
N ASN A 223 -23.28 -16.12 12.68
CA ASN A 223 -24.31 -15.36 11.99
C ASN A 223 -23.81 -14.50 10.82
N GLY A 224 -22.53 -14.58 10.47
CA GLY A 224 -21.93 -13.83 9.37
C GLY A 224 -21.76 -12.31 9.60
N HIS A 225 -22.24 -11.77 10.70
CA HIS A 225 -22.11 -10.35 11.05
C HIS A 225 -21.20 -10.16 12.27
N GLY A 226 -20.09 -9.40 12.06
CA GLY A 226 -19.14 -9.07 13.11
C GLY A 226 -18.10 -10.16 13.41
N TYR A 227 -17.31 -9.89 14.45
CA TYR A 227 -16.20 -10.74 14.86
C TYR A 227 -16.25 -10.93 16.37
N GLU A 228 -15.90 -12.13 16.83
CA GLU A 228 -15.83 -12.47 18.23
C GLU A 228 -14.37 -12.65 18.64
N ARG A 229 -13.98 -12.02 19.75
CA ARG A 229 -12.66 -12.21 20.33
C ARG A 229 -12.70 -13.42 21.27
N LYS A 230 -11.83 -14.39 21.03
CA LYS A 230 -11.69 -15.62 21.85
C LYS A 230 -10.25 -15.78 22.30
N GLU A 231 -10.05 -16.64 23.32
CA GLU A 231 -8.71 -17.10 23.64
C GLU A 231 -8.24 -18.10 22.58
N PHE A 232 -6.98 -17.99 22.16
CA PHE A 232 -6.41 -18.89 21.18
C PHE A 232 -6.31 -20.31 21.71
N LYS A 233 -7.01 -21.26 21.06
CA LYS A 233 -6.88 -22.69 21.29
C LYS A 233 -6.48 -23.41 20.01
N LYS A 234 -5.49 -24.30 20.11
CA LYS A 234 -4.92 -25.01 18.96
C LYS A 234 -5.94 -25.92 18.24
N GLU A 235 -7.00 -26.29 18.95
CA GLU A 235 -8.08 -27.18 18.50
C GLU A 235 -9.02 -26.54 17.48
N TYR A 236 -9.00 -25.21 17.31
CA TYR A 236 -9.88 -24.49 16.38
C TYR A 236 -9.41 -24.54 14.93
N ILE A 237 -8.22 -25.07 14.65
CA ILE A 237 -7.63 -25.06 13.30
C ILE A 237 -8.15 -26.26 12.49
N LYS A 238 -9.01 -25.98 11.50
CA LYS A 238 -9.60 -26.96 10.59
C LYS A 238 -8.84 -27.09 9.25
N SER A 239 -9.24 -28.04 8.40
CA SER A 239 -8.52 -28.37 7.15
C SER A 239 -8.95 -27.53 5.95
N MET A 240 -8.02 -27.34 4.98
CA MET A 240 -8.23 -26.51 3.77
C MET A 240 -9.17 -27.11 2.71
N GLU A 241 -9.55 -28.37 2.79
CA GLU A 241 -10.45 -29.03 1.80
C GLU A 241 -11.84 -28.38 1.71
N GLU A 242 -12.30 -27.80 2.85
CA GLU A 242 -13.58 -27.09 2.90
C GLU A 242 -13.51 -25.68 2.28
N VAL A 243 -12.31 -25.04 2.30
CA VAL A 243 -12.09 -23.73 1.66
C VAL A 243 -12.17 -23.87 0.14
N GLU A 244 -11.63 -24.93 -0.43
CA GLU A 244 -11.67 -25.20 -1.87
C GLU A 244 -13.10 -25.37 -2.39
N LYS A 245 -14.00 -25.95 -1.60
CA LYS A 245 -15.42 -26.06 -1.97
C LYS A 245 -16.12 -24.70 -2.05
N LEU A 246 -15.87 -23.82 -1.07
CA LEU A 246 -16.48 -22.48 -1.03
C LEU A 246 -15.96 -21.55 -2.14
N VAL A 247 -14.71 -21.77 -2.57
CA VAL A 247 -14.05 -20.97 -3.62
C VAL A 247 -14.39 -21.49 -5.03
N GLY A 248 -14.64 -22.80 -5.17
CA GLY A 248 -14.93 -23.45 -6.47
C GLY A 248 -16.28 -23.05 -7.11
N GLU A 249 -17.16 -22.40 -6.34
CA GLU A 249 -18.48 -21.96 -6.82
C GLU A 249 -18.47 -20.60 -7.56
N LYS A 250 -17.34 -19.86 -7.55
CA LYS A 250 -17.22 -18.58 -8.27
C LYS A 250 -16.70 -18.82 -9.71
N ASN A 251 -17.44 -18.31 -10.71
CA ASN A 251 -17.03 -18.29 -12.12
C ASN A 251 -15.94 -17.22 -12.34
N LEU A 252 -14.68 -17.58 -12.07
CA LEU A 252 -13.54 -16.70 -12.25
C LEU A 252 -12.85 -16.95 -13.61
N PRO A 253 -12.20 -15.92 -14.23
CA PRO A 253 -11.45 -16.13 -15.46
C PRO A 253 -10.32 -17.15 -15.25
N SER A 254 -9.87 -17.80 -16.32
CA SER A 254 -8.77 -18.77 -16.22
C SER A 254 -7.46 -18.10 -15.79
N PHE A 255 -6.59 -18.85 -15.12
CA PHE A 255 -5.29 -18.33 -14.68
C PHE A 255 -4.48 -17.72 -15.83
N THR A 256 -4.49 -18.36 -17.00
CA THR A 256 -3.79 -17.87 -18.21
C THR A 256 -4.38 -16.57 -18.78
N ALA A 257 -5.65 -16.28 -18.52
CA ALA A 257 -6.28 -15.02 -18.91
C ALA A 257 -6.04 -13.89 -17.90
N SER A 258 -5.50 -14.22 -16.73
CA SER A 258 -5.23 -13.27 -15.63
C SER A 258 -3.76 -12.78 -15.60
N ILE A 259 -2.88 -13.37 -16.40
CA ILE A 259 -1.49 -13.00 -16.61
C ILE A 259 -1.35 -12.26 -17.94
#